data_27963f91ee4e2eb79cb1a9d552bccfd3
#
_entry.id   27963f91ee4e2eb79cb1a9d552bccfd3
#
_cell.length_a   1.000
_cell.length_b   1.000
_cell.length_c   1.000
_cell.angle_alpha   90.00
_cell.angle_beta   90.00
_cell.angle_gamma   90.00
#
_symmetry.space_group_name_H-M   'P 1'
#
loop_
_entity.id
_entity.type
_entity.pdbx_description
1 polymer ?
#
loop_
_entity_poly.entity_id
_entity_poly.type
_entity_poly.pdbx_seq_one_letter_code
_entity_poly.pdbx_strand_id
1 'polypeptide(L)'
;MSQVSSTQEKPNDFAGIRLPIDGLIEWVAHFIANILGSDKEREFVRFFKFACVGILGAIIDLGVSNILFVTVLPPTDAAGDTLLTNIVIAATISFSFAITSNFIWNRYWTYPDSRSRPLGEQLFLFAFICTIGWLGRSAWLSFSSGPITDFMVANAPIDPQLAGQLGANIAILLAIFIVMIWNFVVNRYWTFNDVE
;
A
#
# COMPACT_ATOMS: atom_id res chain seq x y z
N MET A 1 -45.87 -2.79 -35.88
CA MET A 1 -44.59 -3.54 -35.90
C MET A 1 -43.52 -2.60 -35.43
N SER A 2 -43.25 -2.58 -34.15
CA SER A 2 -42.23 -1.75 -33.49
C SER A 2 -40.95 -2.57 -33.44
N GLN A 3 -39.92 -2.14 -34.12
CA GLN A 3 -38.57 -2.70 -34.02
C GLN A 3 -38.00 -2.34 -32.66
N VAL A 4 -37.80 -3.34 -31.79
CA VAL A 4 -37.01 -3.24 -30.58
C VAL A 4 -35.55 -3.23 -31.03
N SER A 5 -34.95 -2.05 -30.98
CA SER A 5 -33.49 -1.88 -31.14
C SER A 5 -32.81 -2.56 -29.96
N SER A 6 -32.21 -3.72 -30.19
CA SER A 6 -31.28 -4.33 -29.25
C SER A 6 -30.03 -3.47 -29.21
N THR A 7 -29.90 -2.66 -28.18
CA THR A 7 -28.62 -2.03 -27.81
C THR A 7 -27.64 -3.15 -27.48
N GLN A 8 -26.82 -3.51 -28.47
CA GLN A 8 -25.61 -4.31 -28.22
C GLN A 8 -24.71 -3.48 -27.29
N GLU A 9 -24.65 -3.92 -26.05
CA GLU A 9 -23.67 -3.48 -25.08
C GLU A 9 -22.28 -3.75 -25.71
N LYS A 10 -21.54 -2.69 -26.04
CA LYS A 10 -20.15 -2.82 -26.51
C LYS A 10 -19.39 -3.63 -25.49
N PRO A 11 -18.62 -4.67 -25.90
CA PRO A 11 -17.75 -5.38 -24.98
C PRO A 11 -16.84 -4.35 -24.31
N ASN A 12 -16.79 -4.38 -22.97
CA ASN A 12 -15.88 -3.55 -22.19
C ASN A 12 -14.44 -3.86 -22.61
N ASP A 13 -13.84 -3.02 -23.44
CA ASP A 13 -12.43 -3.09 -23.89
C ASP A 13 -11.42 -2.98 -22.72
N PHE A 14 -11.90 -2.88 -21.50
CA PHE A 14 -11.12 -2.75 -20.25
C PHE A 14 -11.22 -3.99 -19.36
N ALA A 15 -11.11 -5.18 -19.96
CA ALA A 15 -10.96 -6.39 -19.15
C ALA A 15 -9.71 -6.26 -18.26
N GLY A 16 -9.90 -6.08 -16.96
CA GLY A 16 -8.82 -6.07 -15.98
C GLY A 16 -8.13 -7.45 -15.88
N ILE A 17 -6.94 -7.47 -15.32
CA ILE A 17 -6.28 -8.73 -14.97
C ILE A 17 -7.21 -9.52 -14.04
N ARG A 18 -7.44 -10.80 -14.35
CA ARG A 18 -8.13 -11.73 -13.45
C ARG A 18 -7.13 -12.62 -12.74
N LEU A 19 -7.21 -12.65 -11.41
CA LEU A 19 -6.38 -13.50 -10.56
C LEU A 19 -7.24 -14.64 -9.96
N PRO A 20 -6.64 -15.77 -9.56
CA PRO A 20 -7.36 -16.87 -8.91
C PRO A 20 -8.12 -16.43 -7.64
N ILE A 21 -7.65 -15.39 -6.95
CA ILE A 21 -8.28 -14.83 -5.75
C ILE A 21 -9.55 -14.03 -6.04
N ASP A 22 -9.78 -13.60 -7.30
CA ASP A 22 -10.95 -12.77 -7.64
C ASP A 22 -12.27 -13.44 -7.29
N GLY A 23 -12.39 -14.74 -7.51
CA GLY A 23 -13.61 -15.49 -7.15
C GLY A 23 -13.89 -15.46 -5.65
N LEU A 24 -12.87 -15.55 -4.81
CA LEU A 24 -13.02 -15.46 -3.35
C LEU A 24 -13.41 -14.03 -2.95
N ILE A 25 -12.79 -13.02 -3.54
CA ILE A 25 -13.10 -11.61 -3.27
C ILE A 25 -14.55 -11.29 -3.67
N GLU A 26 -14.97 -11.71 -4.85
CA GLU A 26 -16.34 -11.53 -5.34
C GLU A 26 -17.35 -12.22 -4.42
N TRP A 27 -17.06 -13.46 -3.98
CA TRP A 27 -17.91 -14.20 -3.06
C TRP A 27 -18.03 -13.49 -1.70
N VAL A 28 -16.92 -13.04 -1.10
CA VAL A 28 -16.92 -12.31 0.16
C VAL A 28 -17.66 -10.97 0.03
N ALA A 29 -17.42 -10.24 -1.05
CA ALA A 29 -18.07 -8.96 -1.32
C ALA A 29 -19.60 -9.14 -1.46
N HIS A 30 -20.03 -10.15 -2.21
CA HIS A 30 -21.44 -10.50 -2.36
C HIS A 30 -22.09 -10.88 -1.02
N PHE A 31 -21.41 -11.72 -0.22
CA PHE A 31 -21.88 -12.11 1.10
C PHE A 31 -22.10 -10.90 2.04
N ILE A 32 -21.12 -9.98 2.06
CA ILE A 32 -21.21 -8.76 2.87
C ILE A 32 -22.29 -7.81 2.35
N ALA A 33 -22.40 -7.62 1.04
CA ALA A 33 -23.43 -6.80 0.43
C ALA A 33 -24.83 -7.30 0.79
N ASN A 34 -25.04 -8.61 0.76
CA ASN A 34 -26.31 -9.22 1.17
C ASN A 34 -26.64 -9.02 2.67
N ILE A 35 -25.64 -9.17 3.56
CA ILE A 35 -25.84 -8.94 5.01
C ILE A 35 -26.19 -7.49 5.29
N LEU A 36 -25.53 -6.55 4.60
CA LEU A 36 -25.74 -5.10 4.80
C LEU A 36 -26.95 -4.57 4.02
N GLY A 37 -27.62 -5.40 3.21
CA GLY A 37 -28.71 -4.96 2.34
C GLY A 37 -28.30 -3.87 1.37
N SER A 38 -27.08 -3.93 0.84
CA SER A 38 -26.44 -2.87 0.07
C SER A 38 -26.23 -3.27 -1.38
N ASP A 39 -26.60 -2.39 -2.31
CA ASP A 39 -26.35 -2.56 -3.74
C ASP A 39 -24.87 -2.26 -4.13
N LYS A 40 -23.99 -2.08 -3.13
CA LYS A 40 -22.60 -1.64 -3.30
C LYS A 40 -21.58 -2.80 -3.43
N GLU A 41 -22.01 -3.94 -3.98
CA GLU A 41 -21.12 -5.11 -4.15
C GLU A 41 -19.82 -4.76 -4.90
N ARG A 42 -19.90 -3.95 -5.96
CA ARG A 42 -18.72 -3.51 -6.73
C ARG A 42 -17.73 -2.70 -5.88
N GLU A 43 -18.23 -1.87 -4.96
CA GLU A 43 -17.37 -1.10 -4.05
C GLU A 43 -16.65 -2.02 -3.04
N PHE A 44 -17.33 -3.06 -2.53
CA PHE A 44 -16.69 -4.06 -1.67
C PHE A 44 -15.62 -4.85 -2.42
N VAL A 45 -15.87 -5.26 -3.67
CA VAL A 45 -14.86 -5.92 -4.51
C VAL A 45 -13.62 -5.03 -4.67
N ARG A 46 -13.81 -3.75 -5.02
CA ARG A 46 -12.71 -2.78 -5.15
C ARG A 46 -11.96 -2.59 -3.82
N PHE A 47 -12.69 -2.48 -2.71
CA PHE A 47 -12.10 -2.36 -1.38
C PHE A 47 -11.22 -3.56 -1.03
N PHE A 48 -11.69 -4.79 -1.25
CA PHE A 48 -10.89 -5.99 -0.98
C PHE A 48 -9.69 -6.11 -1.90
N LYS A 49 -9.83 -5.80 -3.19
CA LYS A 49 -8.69 -5.74 -4.11
C LYS A 49 -7.67 -4.71 -3.66
N PHE A 50 -8.11 -3.51 -3.28
CA PHE A 50 -7.24 -2.47 -2.75
C PHE A 50 -6.52 -2.92 -1.47
N ALA A 51 -7.22 -3.59 -0.57
CA ALA A 51 -6.62 -4.14 0.64
C ALA A 51 -5.55 -5.20 0.33
N CYS A 52 -5.81 -6.11 -0.61
CA CYS A 52 -4.83 -7.10 -1.07
C CYS A 52 -3.58 -6.42 -1.68
N VAL A 53 -3.77 -5.39 -2.50
CA VAL A 53 -2.66 -4.60 -3.07
C VAL A 53 -1.86 -3.90 -1.96
N GLY A 54 -2.55 -3.35 -0.94
CA GLY A 54 -1.90 -2.74 0.22
C GLY A 54 -1.07 -3.73 1.02
N ILE A 55 -1.57 -4.95 1.24
CA ILE A 55 -0.84 -6.05 1.91
C ILE A 55 0.38 -6.46 1.08
N LEU A 56 0.24 -6.60 -0.23
CA LEU A 56 1.37 -6.90 -1.12
C LEU A 56 2.43 -5.80 -1.05
N GLY A 57 2.01 -4.54 -1.05
CA GLY A 57 2.90 -3.39 -0.88
C GLY A 57 3.66 -3.44 0.45
N ALA A 58 2.98 -3.78 1.55
CA ALA A 58 3.62 -3.95 2.86
C ALA A 58 4.65 -5.10 2.88
N ILE A 59 4.35 -6.22 2.23
CA ILE A 59 5.28 -7.34 2.08
C ILE A 59 6.52 -6.91 1.28
N ILE A 60 6.34 -6.19 0.18
CA ILE A 60 7.45 -5.66 -0.63
C ILE A 60 8.29 -4.68 0.19
N ASP A 61 7.65 -3.75 0.90
CA ASP A 61 8.32 -2.73 1.70
C ASP A 61 9.20 -3.37 2.79
N LEU A 62 8.62 -4.28 3.58
CA LEU A 62 9.36 -4.99 4.62
C LEU A 62 10.42 -5.93 4.03
N GLY A 63 10.13 -6.62 2.94
CA GLY A 63 11.08 -7.51 2.29
C GLY A 63 12.31 -6.77 1.79
N VAL A 64 12.12 -5.68 1.03
CA VAL A 64 13.21 -4.87 0.50
C VAL A 64 13.99 -4.18 1.62
N SER A 65 13.32 -3.61 2.64
CA SER A 65 14.01 -2.97 3.76
C SER A 65 14.88 -3.98 4.54
N ASN A 66 14.38 -5.19 4.80
CA ASN A 66 15.16 -6.23 5.47
C ASN A 66 16.36 -6.72 4.62
N ILE A 67 16.21 -6.88 3.31
CA ILE A 67 17.34 -7.18 2.43
C ILE A 67 18.40 -6.09 2.56
N LEU A 68 18.02 -4.82 2.53
CA LEU A 68 18.95 -3.70 2.68
C LEU A 68 19.62 -3.69 4.06
N PHE A 69 18.88 -3.98 5.14
CA PHE A 69 19.41 -4.03 6.50
C PHE A 69 20.47 -5.11 6.69
N VAL A 70 20.32 -6.27 6.07
CA VAL A 70 21.29 -7.38 6.21
C VAL A 70 22.44 -7.30 5.21
N THR A 71 22.35 -6.46 4.17
CA THR A 71 23.38 -6.41 3.11
C THR A 71 24.24 -5.16 3.14
N VAL A 72 23.62 -3.97 3.13
CA VAL A 72 24.34 -2.71 2.88
C VAL A 72 24.01 -1.54 3.84
N LEU A 73 22.86 -1.61 4.53
CA LEU A 73 22.35 -0.52 5.37
C LEU A 73 21.92 -1.05 6.75
N PRO A 74 22.83 -1.57 7.58
CA PRO A 74 22.45 -2.07 8.91
C PRO A 74 21.77 -0.96 9.72
N PRO A 75 20.70 -1.25 10.48
CA PRO A 75 19.96 -0.26 11.26
C PRO A 75 20.67 0.16 12.55
N THR A 76 21.64 -0.65 12.99
CA THR A 76 22.50 -0.40 14.16
C THR A 76 23.96 -0.67 13.80
N ASP A 77 24.88 -0.06 14.55
CA ASP A 77 26.30 -0.40 14.50
C ASP A 77 26.63 -1.62 15.39
N ALA A 78 27.91 -1.97 15.51
CA ALA A 78 28.37 -3.10 16.30
C ALA A 78 28.17 -2.90 17.83
N ALA A 79 28.04 -1.67 18.30
CA ALA A 79 27.73 -1.34 19.70
C ALA A 79 26.21 -1.37 20.00
N GLY A 80 25.38 -1.47 18.97
CA GLY A 80 23.93 -1.42 19.09
C GLY A 80 23.35 -0.01 18.91
N ASP A 81 24.18 1.00 18.61
CA ASP A 81 23.71 2.36 18.42
C ASP A 81 22.92 2.49 17.11
N THR A 82 21.81 3.21 17.16
CA THR A 82 20.89 3.36 16.02
C THR A 82 21.50 4.17 14.88
N LEU A 83 21.54 3.60 13.68
CA LEU A 83 21.95 4.26 12.45
C LEU A 83 20.74 4.81 11.69
N LEU A 84 20.18 5.93 12.17
CA LEU A 84 18.97 6.54 11.64
C LEU A 84 19.01 6.78 10.12
N THR A 85 20.16 7.26 9.60
CA THR A 85 20.35 7.51 8.17
C THR A 85 20.13 6.23 7.35
N ASN A 86 20.68 5.10 7.79
CA ASN A 86 20.50 3.80 7.12
C ASN A 86 19.03 3.36 7.12
N ILE A 87 18.34 3.54 8.25
CA ILE A 87 16.91 3.21 8.36
C ILE A 87 16.09 4.06 7.39
N VAL A 88 16.31 5.37 7.34
CA VAL A 88 15.56 6.27 6.46
C VAL A 88 15.85 5.99 4.97
N ILE A 89 17.10 5.72 4.60
CA ILE A 89 17.45 5.38 3.22
C ILE A 89 16.82 4.05 2.82
N ALA A 90 16.96 3.01 3.63
CA ALA A 90 16.37 1.70 3.37
C ALA A 90 14.85 1.79 3.23
N ALA A 91 14.19 2.51 4.14
CA ALA A 91 12.75 2.75 4.11
C ALA A 91 12.30 3.56 2.89
N THR A 92 13.09 4.52 2.42
CA THR A 92 12.79 5.30 1.20
C THR A 92 12.87 4.42 -0.05
N ILE A 93 13.90 3.60 -0.16
CA ILE A 93 14.08 2.67 -1.28
C ILE A 93 12.94 1.63 -1.28
N SER A 94 12.68 0.96 -0.15
CA SER A 94 11.66 -0.07 -0.04
C SER A 94 10.25 0.49 -0.31
N PHE A 95 9.95 1.68 0.20
CA PHE A 95 8.70 2.38 -0.08
C PHE A 95 8.52 2.67 -1.57
N SER A 96 9.59 3.09 -2.27
CA SER A 96 9.53 3.34 -3.71
C SER A 96 9.16 2.10 -4.52
N PHE A 97 9.67 0.93 -4.13
CA PHE A 97 9.27 -0.36 -4.72
C PHE A 97 7.79 -0.69 -4.41
N ALA A 98 7.38 -0.52 -3.15
CA ALA A 98 6.03 -0.82 -2.72
C ALA A 98 4.99 0.05 -3.45
N ILE A 99 5.21 1.38 -3.54
CA ILE A 99 4.26 2.27 -4.22
C ILE A 99 4.22 2.05 -5.73
N THR A 100 5.35 1.72 -6.35
CA THR A 100 5.38 1.35 -7.78
C THR A 100 4.53 0.10 -8.04
N SER A 101 4.69 -0.92 -7.21
CA SER A 101 3.85 -2.13 -7.24
C SER A 101 2.37 -1.79 -7.03
N ASN A 102 2.05 -0.99 -6.00
CA ASN A 102 0.68 -0.58 -5.70
C ASN A 102 0.03 0.18 -6.87
N PHE A 103 0.78 1.07 -7.53
CA PHE A 103 0.27 1.79 -8.71
C PHE A 103 -0.08 0.82 -9.84
N ILE A 104 0.82 -0.12 -10.16
CA ILE A 104 0.62 -1.09 -11.23
C ILE A 104 -0.62 -1.95 -10.93
N TRP A 105 -0.70 -2.54 -9.74
CA TRP A 105 -1.82 -3.40 -9.38
C TRP A 105 -3.15 -2.65 -9.27
N ASN A 106 -3.15 -1.46 -8.69
CA ASN A 106 -4.37 -0.65 -8.62
C ASN A 106 -4.86 -0.27 -10.02
N ARG A 107 -3.97 0.12 -10.93
CA ARG A 107 -4.35 0.52 -12.29
C ARG A 107 -4.89 -0.64 -13.13
N TYR A 108 -4.29 -1.83 -13.01
CA TYR A 108 -4.62 -2.94 -13.91
C TYR A 108 -5.58 -3.96 -13.30
N TRP A 109 -5.69 -4.02 -11.99
CA TRP A 109 -6.51 -5.01 -11.30
C TRP A 109 -7.65 -4.41 -10.47
N THR A 110 -7.39 -3.36 -9.66
CA THR A 110 -8.41 -2.77 -8.77
C THR A 110 -9.35 -1.83 -9.52
N TYR A 111 -8.80 -0.96 -10.36
CA TYR A 111 -9.51 0.09 -11.09
C TYR A 111 -9.26 0.03 -12.60
N PRO A 112 -9.66 -1.04 -13.29
CA PRO A 112 -9.41 -1.19 -14.72
C PRO A 112 -10.13 -0.12 -15.57
N ASP A 113 -11.23 0.41 -15.06
CA ASP A 113 -12.02 1.50 -15.64
C ASP A 113 -11.35 2.88 -15.51
N SER A 114 -10.48 3.09 -14.53
CA SER A 114 -9.75 4.36 -14.35
C SER A 114 -8.73 4.64 -15.48
N ARG A 115 -8.52 3.70 -16.39
CA ARG A 115 -7.66 3.86 -17.57
C ARG A 115 -8.20 4.86 -18.62
N SER A 116 -9.41 5.34 -18.46
CA SER A 116 -10.00 6.42 -19.27
C SER A 116 -9.29 7.77 -19.09
N ARG A 117 -8.60 7.99 -17.94
CA ARG A 117 -7.82 9.20 -17.72
C ARG A 117 -6.42 9.09 -18.33
N PRO A 118 -5.86 10.21 -18.88
CA PRO A 118 -4.51 10.23 -19.40
C PRO A 118 -3.48 9.75 -18.37
N LEU A 119 -2.56 8.88 -18.78
CA LEU A 119 -1.54 8.29 -17.89
C LEU A 119 -0.72 9.36 -17.17
N GLY A 120 -0.40 10.47 -17.85
CA GLY A 120 0.39 11.58 -17.29
C GLY A 120 -0.30 12.25 -16.11
N GLU A 121 -1.61 12.48 -16.20
CA GLU A 121 -2.40 13.09 -15.12
C GLU A 121 -2.48 12.15 -13.90
N GLN A 122 -2.72 10.87 -14.13
CA GLN A 122 -2.74 9.86 -13.06
C GLN A 122 -1.37 9.73 -12.38
N LEU A 123 -0.28 9.72 -13.16
CA LEU A 123 1.07 9.64 -12.62
C LEU A 123 1.42 10.89 -11.81
N PHE A 124 1.01 12.08 -12.27
CA PHE A 124 1.25 13.33 -11.54
C PHE A 124 0.54 13.32 -10.18
N LEU A 125 -0.76 13.01 -10.17
CA LEU A 125 -1.54 12.94 -8.94
C LEU A 125 -1.01 11.88 -7.98
N PHE A 126 -0.69 10.70 -8.52
CA PHE A 126 -0.08 9.61 -7.76
C PHE A 126 1.28 10.02 -7.17
N ALA A 127 2.18 10.62 -7.97
CA ALA A 127 3.47 11.08 -7.50
C ALA A 127 3.33 12.15 -6.41
N PHE A 128 2.37 13.06 -6.53
CA PHE A 128 2.07 14.08 -5.53
C PHE A 128 1.64 13.46 -4.19
N ILE A 129 0.66 12.55 -4.23
CA ILE A 129 0.17 11.83 -3.03
C ILE A 129 1.31 11.01 -2.40
N CYS A 130 2.10 10.33 -3.22
CA CYS A 130 3.25 9.55 -2.75
C CYS A 130 4.33 10.41 -2.12
N THR A 131 4.59 11.60 -2.67
CA THR A 131 5.56 12.55 -2.11
C THR A 131 5.13 13.00 -0.71
N ILE A 132 3.85 13.31 -0.52
CA ILE A 132 3.31 13.65 0.81
C ILE A 132 3.42 12.45 1.76
N GLY A 133 3.06 11.26 1.31
CA GLY A 133 3.22 10.03 2.07
C GLY A 133 4.67 9.75 2.45
N TRP A 134 5.61 9.95 1.54
CA TRP A 134 7.04 9.81 1.77
C TRP A 134 7.57 10.82 2.81
N LEU A 135 7.16 12.08 2.72
CA LEU A 135 7.54 13.11 3.70
C LEU A 135 7.02 12.74 5.09
N GLY A 136 5.75 12.36 5.21
CA GLY A 136 5.14 11.92 6.48
C GLY A 136 5.84 10.68 7.05
N ARG A 137 6.15 9.70 6.20
CA ARG A 137 6.88 8.50 6.57
C ARG A 137 8.30 8.82 7.05
N SER A 138 9.03 9.67 6.30
CA SER A 138 10.40 10.05 6.64
C SER A 138 10.44 10.81 7.96
N ALA A 139 9.51 11.75 8.18
CA ALA A 139 9.37 12.46 9.44
C ALA A 139 9.08 11.47 10.59
N TRP A 140 8.13 10.55 10.41
CA TRP A 140 7.84 9.52 11.42
C TRP A 140 9.07 8.68 11.76
N LEU A 141 9.78 8.14 10.76
CA LEU A 141 10.97 7.32 10.98
C LEU A 141 12.09 8.09 11.68
N SER A 142 12.30 9.36 11.32
CA SER A 142 13.29 10.21 11.96
C SER A 142 13.00 10.42 13.46
N PHE A 143 11.72 10.39 13.85
CA PHE A 143 11.28 10.62 15.23
C PHE A 143 11.20 9.33 16.05
N SER A 144 10.78 8.22 15.44
CA SER A 144 10.41 6.99 16.15
C SER A 144 11.47 5.90 16.10
N SER A 145 12.34 5.87 15.06
CA SER A 145 13.27 4.75 14.87
C SER A 145 14.28 4.63 16.01
N GLY A 146 14.92 5.75 16.44
CA GLY A 146 15.86 5.75 17.55
C GLY A 146 15.23 5.18 18.81
N PRO A 147 14.20 5.82 19.39
CA PRO A 147 13.56 5.34 20.63
C PRO A 147 13.07 3.88 20.57
N ILE A 148 12.51 3.46 19.43
CA ILE A 148 12.01 2.08 19.27
C ILE A 148 13.18 1.10 19.19
N THR A 149 14.21 1.40 18.41
CA THR A 149 15.40 0.55 18.24
C THR A 149 16.17 0.43 19.55
N ASP A 150 16.44 1.55 20.22
CA ASP A 150 17.16 1.58 21.51
C ASP A 150 16.38 0.81 22.59
N PHE A 151 15.05 0.95 22.63
CA PHE A 151 14.21 0.16 23.53
C PHE A 151 14.34 -1.35 23.28
N MET A 152 14.35 -1.76 22.01
CA MET A 152 14.49 -3.17 21.63
C MET A 152 15.87 -3.71 21.98
N VAL A 153 16.93 -2.96 21.69
CA VAL A 153 18.32 -3.35 22.03
C VAL A 153 18.50 -3.47 23.55
N ALA A 154 17.90 -2.56 24.33
CA ALA A 154 18.04 -2.57 25.79
C ALA A 154 17.22 -3.68 26.49
N ASN A 155 16.08 -4.10 25.93
CA ASN A 155 15.13 -4.96 26.63
C ASN A 155 14.92 -6.34 26.00
N ALA A 156 15.27 -6.55 24.72
CA ALA A 156 15.10 -7.84 24.09
C ALA A 156 16.28 -8.79 24.48
N PRO A 157 15.98 -10.03 24.93
CA PRO A 157 17.01 -11.00 25.34
C PRO A 157 17.60 -11.73 24.10
N ILE A 158 18.01 -10.96 23.08
CA ILE A 158 18.54 -11.45 21.81
C ILE A 158 19.78 -10.64 21.44
N ASP A 159 20.46 -11.05 20.37
CA ASP A 159 21.60 -10.34 19.83
C ASP A 159 21.26 -8.86 19.53
N PRO A 160 22.11 -7.88 19.94
CA PRO A 160 21.82 -6.45 19.76
C PRO A 160 21.56 -6.05 18.31
N GLN A 161 22.24 -6.67 17.34
CA GLN A 161 22.05 -6.39 15.92
C GLN A 161 20.65 -6.86 15.44
N LEU A 162 20.23 -8.04 15.91
CA LEU A 162 18.88 -8.55 15.62
C LEU A 162 17.80 -7.73 16.32
N ALA A 163 18.03 -7.33 17.58
CA ALA A 163 17.12 -6.43 18.32
C ALA A 163 16.96 -5.09 17.61
N GLY A 164 18.05 -4.51 17.11
CA GLY A 164 18.03 -3.29 16.31
C GLY A 164 17.26 -3.42 15.00
N GLN A 165 17.43 -4.55 14.29
CA GLN A 165 16.68 -4.84 13.07
C GLN A 165 15.17 -4.98 13.35
N LEU A 166 14.79 -5.65 14.42
CA LEU A 166 13.39 -5.77 14.83
C LEU A 166 12.80 -4.40 15.20
N GLY A 167 13.53 -3.56 15.92
CA GLY A 167 13.12 -2.20 16.25
C GLY A 167 12.89 -1.35 15.01
N ALA A 168 13.79 -1.39 14.05
CA ALA A 168 13.64 -0.70 12.76
C ALA A 168 12.41 -1.20 11.97
N ASN A 169 12.18 -2.51 11.94
CA ASN A 169 11.00 -3.09 11.30
C ASN A 169 9.69 -2.65 11.97
N ILE A 170 9.65 -2.57 13.30
CA ILE A 170 8.49 -2.05 14.04
C ILE A 170 8.23 -0.59 13.67
N ALA A 171 9.26 0.25 13.60
CA ALA A 171 9.12 1.64 13.16
C ALA A 171 8.56 1.76 11.74
N ILE A 172 9.02 0.91 10.82
CA ILE A 172 8.53 0.84 9.43
C ILE A 172 7.08 0.36 9.38
N LEU A 173 6.70 -0.67 10.13
CA LEU A 173 5.31 -1.17 10.20
C LEU A 173 4.35 -0.07 10.67
N LEU A 174 4.72 0.67 11.71
CA LEU A 174 3.93 1.81 12.19
C LEU A 174 3.83 2.91 11.13
N ALA A 175 4.91 3.18 10.39
CA ALA A 175 4.90 4.12 9.28
C ALA A 175 3.96 3.67 8.15
N ILE A 176 3.97 2.38 7.79
CA ILE A 176 3.05 1.80 6.79
C ILE A 176 1.59 2.02 7.24
N PHE A 177 1.28 1.77 8.50
CA PHE A 177 -0.06 1.95 9.06
C PHE A 177 -0.52 3.41 8.98
N ILE A 178 0.34 4.37 9.32
CA ILE A 178 0.07 5.81 9.21
C ILE A 178 -0.21 6.22 7.76
N VAL A 179 0.64 5.78 6.82
CA VAL A 179 0.47 6.05 5.38
C VAL A 179 -0.80 5.38 4.83
N MET A 180 -1.16 4.21 5.32
CA MET A 180 -2.40 3.51 4.94
C MET A 180 -3.64 4.32 5.35
N ILE A 181 -3.67 4.84 6.58
CA ILE A 181 -4.76 5.72 7.05
C ILE A 181 -4.84 6.99 6.19
N TRP A 182 -3.69 7.62 5.93
CA TRP A 182 -3.60 8.79 5.05
C TRP A 182 -4.17 8.49 3.65
N ASN A 183 -3.69 7.42 3.02
CA ASN A 183 -4.17 7.02 1.70
C ASN A 183 -5.68 6.72 1.68
N PHE A 184 -6.20 6.08 2.73
CA PHE A 184 -7.64 5.83 2.85
C PHE A 184 -8.42 7.14 2.93
N VAL A 185 -8.00 8.08 3.79
CA VAL A 185 -8.67 9.37 3.98
C VAL A 185 -8.60 10.20 2.70
N VAL A 186 -7.41 10.35 2.10
CA VAL A 186 -7.22 11.17 0.90
C VAL A 186 -7.99 10.58 -0.29
N ASN A 187 -7.92 9.27 -0.51
CA ASN A 187 -8.68 8.65 -1.58
C ASN A 187 -10.20 8.82 -1.40
N ARG A 188 -10.71 8.69 -0.19
CA ARG A 188 -12.14 8.85 0.09
C ARG A 188 -12.63 10.27 -0.22
N TYR A 189 -11.84 11.30 0.11
CA TYR A 189 -12.28 12.70 -0.01
C TYR A 189 -11.86 13.37 -1.32
N TRP A 190 -10.81 12.89 -2.02
CA TRP A 190 -10.32 13.52 -3.25
C TRP A 190 -10.51 12.69 -4.52
N THR A 191 -10.29 11.40 -4.45
CA THR A 191 -10.35 10.54 -5.64
C THR A 191 -11.76 10.02 -5.91
N PHE A 192 -12.60 9.88 -4.88
CA PHE A 192 -13.94 9.29 -4.95
C PHE A 192 -15.07 10.27 -4.61
N ASN A 193 -14.82 11.57 -4.65
CA ASN A 193 -15.84 12.59 -4.40
C ASN A 193 -16.80 12.78 -5.59
N ASP A 194 -16.47 12.22 -6.75
CA ASP A 194 -17.24 12.35 -7.99
C ASP A 194 -18.10 11.11 -8.32
N VAL A 195 -18.22 10.16 -7.40
CA VAL A 195 -19.07 8.96 -7.58
C VAL A 195 -20.18 9.02 -6.52
N GLU A 196 -21.36 9.54 -6.94
CA GLU A 196 -22.63 9.33 -6.27
C GLU A 196 -23.06 7.85 -6.34
#